data_129780c601ee61d0b51ea227e8f23f76
#
_entry.id   129780c601ee61d0b51ea227e8f23f76
#
_cell.length_a   1.000
_cell.length_b   1.000
_cell.length_c   1.000
_cell.angle_alpha   90.00
_cell.angle_beta   90.00
_cell.angle_gamma   90.00
#
_symmetry.space_group_name_H-M   'P 1'
#
loop_
_entity.id
_entity.type
_entity.pdbx_description
1 polymer ?
#
loop_
_entity_poly.entity_id
_entity_poly.type
_entity_poly.pdbx_seq_one_letter_code
_entity_poly.pdbx_strand_id
1 'polypeptide(L)'
;MFVVATFLFVVALTFAFFDERLSAAMKMYILVGMAIVMVGMSTFKDIRTTADARFYVNYFENNDDPLIEVMTEPTYIYMSRLLIALGAGIECLFFIYAIVTIPLKLRAISKLTPFLFTALLVYIPVYYLLQDVVQIRAGAAAAFLMISLYLLGEKKYIWAVVAFCSGVLFHYSSIVFLPVLIWGNRRLNIPVRIFLAMLVPIGFFMYAKGLDLFSLLPSSLTGGKIEFYKESAELGNNWTEFVVPYKNLYLLCKCFLLFLCLVYYETLYRCNKNISSCLVMLTLSVFINLSMITIPVIAGRVGDMYGITDAVTFSYCLYFIKPGWIVKCVIAVLGMYMMVYKYLNAGFVV
;
A
#
# COMPACT_ATOMS: atom_id res chain seq x y z
N MET A 1 -10.86 -17.18 2.70
CA MET A 1 -10.40 -15.77 2.71
C MET A 1 -11.33 -14.81 1.95
N PHE A 2 -11.73 -15.13 0.72
CA PHE A 2 -12.59 -14.26 -0.09
C PHE A 2 -13.93 -13.90 0.60
N VAL A 3 -14.63 -14.86 1.19
CA VAL A 3 -15.91 -14.63 1.91
C VAL A 3 -15.73 -13.61 3.04
N VAL A 4 -14.67 -13.74 3.83
CA VAL A 4 -14.38 -12.82 4.94
C VAL A 4 -14.03 -11.43 4.43
N ALA A 5 -13.23 -11.33 3.37
CA ALA A 5 -12.91 -10.04 2.74
C ALA A 5 -14.16 -9.38 2.17
N THR A 6 -15.06 -10.15 1.53
CA THR A 6 -16.34 -9.67 1.02
C THR A 6 -17.23 -9.18 2.16
N PHE A 7 -17.31 -9.92 3.26
CA PHE A 7 -18.04 -9.49 4.47
C PHE A 7 -17.50 -8.15 4.99
N LEU A 8 -16.19 -8.02 5.17
CA LEU A 8 -15.56 -6.77 5.61
C LEU A 8 -15.84 -5.62 4.65
N PHE A 9 -15.82 -5.88 3.35
CA PHE A 9 -16.14 -4.89 2.33
C PHE A 9 -17.59 -4.44 2.38
N VAL A 10 -18.54 -5.36 2.55
CA VAL A 10 -19.97 -5.05 2.69
C VAL A 10 -20.23 -4.24 3.97
N VAL A 11 -19.58 -4.59 5.08
CA VAL A 11 -19.64 -3.79 6.31
C VAL A 11 -19.12 -2.37 6.06
N ALA A 12 -17.94 -2.22 5.42
CA ALA A 12 -17.40 -0.91 5.07
C ALA A 12 -18.33 -0.13 4.15
N LEU A 13 -18.94 -0.80 3.14
CA LEU A 13 -19.90 -0.19 2.22
C LEU A 13 -21.13 0.34 2.94
N THR A 14 -21.71 -0.47 3.81
CA THR A 14 -22.87 -0.07 4.60
C THR A 14 -22.58 1.19 5.41
N PHE A 15 -21.47 1.19 6.14
CA PHE A 15 -21.12 2.34 6.99
C PHE A 15 -20.57 3.54 6.21
N ALA A 16 -20.06 3.38 5.00
CA ALA A 16 -19.63 4.49 4.14
C ALA A 16 -20.79 5.47 3.86
N PHE A 17 -22.02 5.00 3.68
CA PHE A 17 -23.16 5.87 3.47
C PHE A 17 -23.55 6.67 4.74
N PHE A 18 -23.11 6.25 5.90
CA PHE A 18 -23.37 6.89 7.19
C PHE A 18 -22.14 7.59 7.77
N ASP A 19 -21.00 7.64 7.09
CA ASP A 19 -19.71 8.16 7.57
C ASP A 19 -19.86 9.55 8.27
N GLU A 20 -20.68 10.42 7.70
CA GLU A 20 -20.87 11.78 8.19
C GLU A 20 -21.84 11.85 9.39
N ARG A 21 -22.64 10.80 9.62
CA ARG A 21 -23.65 10.75 10.70
C ARG A 21 -23.18 9.99 11.93
N LEU A 22 -22.17 9.15 11.78
CA LEU A 22 -21.63 8.34 12.87
C LEU A 22 -20.78 9.18 13.82
N SER A 23 -20.99 9.02 15.11
CA SER A 23 -20.09 9.58 16.11
C SER A 23 -18.68 8.95 16.05
N ALA A 24 -17.68 9.69 16.54
CA ALA A 24 -16.31 9.16 16.58
C ALA A 24 -16.20 7.87 17.39
N ALA A 25 -16.97 7.74 18.47
CA ALA A 25 -17.03 6.52 19.28
C ALA A 25 -17.62 5.34 18.50
N MET A 26 -18.73 5.55 17.79
CA MET A 26 -19.33 4.48 16.96
C MET A 26 -18.39 4.04 15.84
N LYS A 27 -17.73 4.97 15.15
CA LYS A 27 -16.71 4.64 14.15
C LYS A 27 -15.61 3.77 14.75
N MET A 28 -15.15 4.12 15.96
CA MET A 28 -14.11 3.37 16.66
C MET A 28 -14.55 1.95 17.02
N TYR A 29 -15.76 1.75 17.56
CA TYR A 29 -16.26 0.41 17.89
C TYR A 29 -16.38 -0.48 16.64
N ILE A 30 -16.95 0.06 15.56
CA ILE A 30 -17.05 -0.67 14.29
C ILE A 30 -15.66 -1.04 13.76
N LEU A 31 -14.73 -0.08 13.80
CA LEU A 31 -13.35 -0.25 13.34
C LEU A 31 -12.61 -1.33 14.15
N VAL A 32 -12.80 -1.36 15.47
CA VAL A 32 -12.22 -2.40 16.34
C VAL A 32 -12.79 -3.78 15.99
N GLY A 33 -14.10 -3.89 15.80
CA GLY A 33 -14.71 -5.15 15.34
C GLY A 33 -14.16 -5.62 14.00
N MET A 34 -14.04 -4.71 13.03
CA MET A 34 -13.41 -5.03 11.74
C MET A 34 -11.95 -5.44 11.91
N ALA A 35 -11.18 -4.71 12.75
CA ALA A 35 -9.77 -5.02 13.01
C ALA A 35 -9.58 -6.43 13.58
N ILE A 36 -10.43 -6.86 14.51
CA ILE A 36 -10.38 -8.22 15.08
C ILE A 36 -10.56 -9.26 13.97
N VAL A 37 -11.55 -9.08 13.11
CA VAL A 37 -11.79 -10.01 11.98
C VAL A 37 -10.61 -9.99 10.99
N MET A 38 -10.07 -8.81 10.68
CA MET A 38 -8.91 -8.66 9.80
C MET A 38 -7.66 -9.33 10.38
N VAL A 39 -7.38 -9.13 11.67
CA VAL A 39 -6.26 -9.80 12.36
C VAL A 39 -6.42 -11.31 12.32
N GLY A 40 -7.61 -11.82 12.65
CA GLY A 40 -7.90 -13.26 12.58
C GLY A 40 -7.67 -13.82 11.17
N MET A 41 -8.17 -13.16 10.13
CA MET A 41 -7.98 -13.60 8.74
C MET A 41 -6.51 -13.58 8.31
N SER A 42 -5.73 -12.60 8.75
CA SER A 42 -4.31 -12.50 8.41
C SER A 42 -3.47 -13.52 9.20
N THR A 43 -3.88 -13.87 10.40
CA THR A 43 -3.23 -14.89 11.25
C THR A 43 -3.46 -16.30 10.72
N PHE A 44 -4.71 -16.64 10.48
CA PHE A 44 -5.15 -18.01 10.10
C PHE A 44 -5.32 -18.17 8.58
N LYS A 45 -4.49 -17.47 7.81
CA LYS A 45 -4.48 -17.62 6.36
C LYS A 45 -4.01 -19.01 5.94
N ASP A 46 -4.52 -19.50 4.84
CA ASP A 46 -4.05 -20.77 4.28
C ASP A 46 -2.67 -20.57 3.64
N ILE A 47 -1.66 -21.23 4.22
CA ILE A 47 -0.27 -21.19 3.77
C ILE A 47 -0.12 -21.77 2.36
N ARG A 48 -0.98 -22.71 1.96
CA ARG A 48 -0.89 -23.39 0.67
C ARG A 48 -1.34 -22.51 -0.49
N THR A 49 -2.32 -21.63 -0.23
CA THR A 49 -2.95 -20.79 -1.24
C THR A 49 -2.46 -19.33 -1.22
N THR A 50 -1.71 -18.92 -0.18
CA THR A 50 -1.18 -17.57 -0.05
C THR A 50 0.22 -17.50 -0.64
N ALA A 51 0.43 -16.69 -1.68
CA ALA A 51 1.64 -16.68 -2.51
C ALA A 51 2.96 -16.62 -1.71
N ASP A 52 3.11 -15.61 -0.82
CA ASP A 52 4.37 -15.43 -0.07
C ASP A 52 4.43 -16.28 1.23
N ALA A 53 3.33 -16.93 1.64
CA ALA A 53 3.27 -17.61 2.93
C ALA A 53 4.27 -18.78 3.03
N ARG A 54 4.50 -19.51 1.93
CA ARG A 54 5.47 -20.60 1.89
C ARG A 54 6.90 -20.11 2.10
N PHE A 55 7.25 -18.94 1.56
CA PHE A 55 8.56 -18.32 1.79
C PHE A 55 8.72 -17.92 3.25
N TYR A 56 7.67 -17.38 3.88
CA TYR A 56 7.72 -17.06 5.31
C TYR A 56 7.89 -18.31 6.18
N VAL A 57 7.20 -19.40 5.88
CA VAL A 57 7.39 -20.66 6.60
C VAL A 57 8.82 -21.15 6.44
N ASN A 58 9.33 -21.21 5.22
CA ASN A 58 10.72 -21.64 4.97
C ASN A 58 11.74 -20.77 5.70
N TYR A 59 11.56 -19.44 5.69
CA TYR A 59 12.45 -18.51 6.40
C TYR A 59 12.33 -18.62 7.93
N PHE A 60 11.15 -18.96 8.43
CA PHE A 60 10.93 -19.20 9.85
C PHE A 60 11.63 -20.47 10.32
N GLU A 61 11.47 -21.58 9.59
CA GLU A 61 12.05 -22.88 9.92
C GLU A 61 13.58 -22.90 9.76
N ASN A 62 14.13 -22.18 8.80
CA ASN A 62 15.55 -22.14 8.48
C ASN A 62 16.23 -20.79 8.84
N ASN A 63 15.78 -20.15 9.91
CA ASN A 63 16.23 -18.79 10.28
C ASN A 63 17.70 -18.70 10.74
N ASP A 64 18.38 -19.84 10.91
CA ASP A 64 19.82 -19.91 11.23
C ASP A 64 20.70 -20.02 9.97
N ASP A 65 20.09 -20.13 8.76
CA ASP A 65 20.82 -20.12 7.51
C ASP A 65 21.39 -18.71 7.23
N PRO A 66 22.72 -18.57 7.07
CA PRO A 66 23.34 -17.27 6.80
C PRO A 66 22.83 -16.57 5.55
N LEU A 67 22.39 -17.32 4.52
CA LEU A 67 21.82 -16.73 3.32
C LEU A 67 20.45 -16.11 3.60
N ILE A 68 19.62 -16.78 4.40
CA ILE A 68 18.32 -16.24 4.83
C ILE A 68 18.50 -15.00 5.70
N GLU A 69 19.49 -15.02 6.59
CA GLU A 69 19.80 -13.87 7.46
C GLU A 69 20.17 -12.62 6.64
N VAL A 70 20.98 -12.77 5.59
CA VAL A 70 21.37 -11.64 4.72
C VAL A 70 20.21 -11.16 3.83
N MET A 71 19.33 -12.06 3.41
CA MET A 71 18.21 -11.74 2.50
C MET A 71 16.96 -11.23 3.20
N THR A 72 16.91 -11.31 4.54
CA THR A 72 15.68 -11.03 5.30
C THR A 72 15.93 -9.88 6.29
N GLU A 73 14.89 -9.10 6.57
CA GLU A 73 14.98 -7.96 7.47
C GLU A 73 15.15 -8.40 8.93
N PRO A 74 15.89 -7.60 9.75
CA PRO A 74 16.22 -7.95 11.13
C PRO A 74 15.00 -8.25 12.01
N THR A 75 13.92 -7.48 11.85
CA THR A 75 12.69 -7.68 12.63
C THR A 75 12.10 -9.06 12.42
N TYR A 76 12.14 -9.57 11.17
CA TYR A 76 11.65 -10.90 10.87
C TYR A 76 12.53 -11.98 11.53
N ILE A 77 13.84 -11.90 11.36
CA ILE A 77 14.80 -12.88 11.88
C ILE A 77 14.75 -12.96 13.40
N TYR A 78 14.91 -11.82 14.09
CA TYR A 78 14.92 -11.81 15.55
C TYR A 78 13.59 -12.25 16.15
N MET A 79 12.47 -11.88 15.53
CA MET A 79 11.15 -12.30 15.98
C MET A 79 10.94 -13.81 15.76
N SER A 80 11.40 -14.36 14.63
CA SER A 80 11.36 -15.79 14.37
C SER A 80 12.20 -16.58 15.38
N ARG A 81 13.44 -16.18 15.63
CA ARG A 81 14.31 -16.81 16.64
C ARG A 81 13.69 -16.77 18.04
N LEU A 82 13.12 -15.63 18.44
CA LEU A 82 12.44 -15.51 19.73
C LEU A 82 11.24 -16.46 19.82
N LEU A 83 10.40 -16.52 18.81
CA LEU A 83 9.21 -17.37 18.81
C LEU A 83 9.57 -18.87 18.84
N ILE A 84 10.57 -19.28 18.07
CA ILE A 84 11.07 -20.66 18.08
C ILE A 84 11.64 -21.01 19.46
N ALA A 85 12.42 -20.12 20.08
CA ALA A 85 12.92 -20.33 21.43
C ALA A 85 11.82 -20.47 22.49
N LEU A 86 10.65 -19.87 22.23
CA LEU A 86 9.45 -19.99 23.08
C LEU A 86 8.58 -21.21 22.70
N GLY A 87 8.98 -22.01 21.70
CA GLY A 87 8.16 -23.14 21.19
C GLY A 87 6.91 -22.74 20.44
N ALA A 88 6.84 -21.49 19.93
CA ALA A 88 5.69 -20.98 19.19
C ALA A 88 5.82 -21.25 17.69
N GLY A 89 4.70 -21.47 17.00
CA GLY A 89 4.65 -21.69 15.56
C GLY A 89 4.61 -20.39 14.75
N ILE A 90 4.65 -20.55 13.42
CA ILE A 90 4.61 -19.45 12.45
C ILE A 90 3.34 -18.59 12.56
N GLU A 91 2.22 -19.18 13.00
CA GLU A 91 0.96 -18.47 13.21
C GLU A 91 1.10 -17.35 14.25
N CYS A 92 1.95 -17.53 15.27
CA CYS A 92 2.27 -16.49 16.24
C CYS A 92 2.99 -15.33 15.58
N LEU A 93 3.88 -15.61 14.62
CA LEU A 93 4.54 -14.54 13.82
C LEU A 93 3.51 -13.78 12.99
N PHE A 94 2.62 -14.48 12.27
CA PHE A 94 1.55 -13.84 11.50
C PHE A 94 0.63 -13.00 12.40
N PHE A 95 0.29 -13.51 13.59
CA PHE A 95 -0.50 -12.78 14.58
C PHE A 95 0.19 -11.47 15.02
N ILE A 96 1.48 -11.54 15.38
CA ILE A 96 2.23 -10.35 15.84
C ILE A 96 2.29 -9.30 14.73
N TYR A 97 2.58 -9.71 13.50
CA TYR A 97 2.56 -8.77 12.37
C TYR A 97 1.16 -8.15 12.20
N ALA A 98 0.10 -8.96 12.18
CA ALA A 98 -1.26 -8.49 11.98
C ALA A 98 -1.75 -7.55 13.09
N ILE A 99 -1.52 -7.90 14.37
CA ILE A 99 -1.98 -7.10 15.52
C ILE A 99 -1.27 -5.75 15.64
N VAL A 100 -0.06 -5.63 15.08
CA VAL A 100 0.67 -4.37 15.02
C VAL A 100 0.24 -3.56 13.79
N THR A 101 0.22 -4.17 12.62
CA THR A 101 0.09 -3.44 11.35
C THR A 101 -1.32 -2.98 11.07
N ILE A 102 -2.31 -3.85 11.26
CA ILE A 102 -3.70 -3.55 10.91
C ILE A 102 -4.25 -2.38 11.75
N PRO A 103 -4.16 -2.38 13.10
CA PRO A 103 -4.60 -1.25 13.90
C PRO A 103 -3.86 0.05 13.58
N LEU A 104 -2.54 -0.01 13.31
CA LEU A 104 -1.77 1.17 12.92
C LEU A 104 -2.27 1.78 11.61
N LYS A 105 -2.53 0.96 10.56
CA LYS A 105 -3.07 1.43 9.29
C LYS A 105 -4.47 2.02 9.46
N LEU A 106 -5.36 1.31 10.15
CA LEU A 106 -6.72 1.78 10.41
C LEU A 106 -6.72 3.10 11.18
N ARG A 107 -5.84 3.23 12.18
CA ARG A 107 -5.63 4.48 12.91
C ARG A 107 -5.09 5.58 11.98
N ALA A 108 -4.11 5.29 11.14
CA ALA A 108 -3.58 6.27 10.20
C ALA A 108 -4.66 6.74 9.21
N ILE A 109 -5.44 5.84 8.62
CA ILE A 109 -6.56 6.17 7.74
C ILE A 109 -7.55 7.08 8.46
N SER A 110 -7.96 6.74 9.70
CA SER A 110 -8.91 7.55 10.48
C SER A 110 -8.41 8.96 10.82
N LYS A 111 -7.08 9.17 10.83
CA LYS A 111 -6.45 10.47 11.07
C LYS A 111 -6.23 11.25 9.78
N LEU A 112 -6.04 10.56 8.67
CA LEU A 112 -5.79 11.17 7.36
C LEU A 112 -7.07 11.59 6.63
N THR A 113 -8.22 10.95 6.91
CA THR A 113 -9.51 11.32 6.31
C THR A 113 -10.66 11.17 7.28
N PRO A 114 -11.66 12.07 7.26
CA PRO A 114 -12.91 11.90 8.03
C PRO A 114 -13.85 10.85 7.41
N PHE A 115 -13.64 10.51 6.13
CA PHE A 115 -14.43 9.54 5.36
C PHE A 115 -13.86 8.13 5.50
N LEU A 116 -13.79 7.65 6.74
CA LEU A 116 -13.11 6.41 7.13
C LEU A 116 -13.59 5.20 6.33
N PHE A 117 -14.90 4.93 6.37
CA PHE A 117 -15.44 3.73 5.74
C PHE A 117 -15.38 3.82 4.21
N THR A 118 -15.50 5.03 3.64
CA THR A 118 -15.27 5.22 2.20
C THR A 118 -13.82 4.89 1.81
N ALA A 119 -12.83 5.27 2.64
CA ALA A 119 -11.45 4.89 2.42
C ALA A 119 -11.23 3.36 2.54
N LEU A 120 -11.95 2.69 3.44
CA LEU A 120 -11.87 1.23 3.60
C LEU A 120 -12.38 0.47 2.36
N LEU A 121 -13.24 1.06 1.53
CA LEU A 121 -13.68 0.46 0.25
C LEU A 121 -12.52 0.29 -0.76
N VAL A 122 -11.44 1.05 -0.62
CA VAL A 122 -10.22 0.88 -1.40
C VAL A 122 -9.18 0.08 -0.61
N TYR A 123 -9.03 0.36 0.68
CA TYR A 123 -8.02 -0.29 1.52
C TYR A 123 -8.20 -1.81 1.56
N ILE A 124 -9.43 -2.30 1.81
CA ILE A 124 -9.69 -3.74 1.96
C ILE A 124 -9.31 -4.51 0.69
N PRO A 125 -9.87 -4.20 -0.49
CA PRO A 125 -9.59 -4.98 -1.68
C PRO A 125 -8.19 -4.79 -2.26
N VAL A 126 -7.59 -3.60 -2.09
CA VAL A 126 -6.32 -3.28 -2.75
C VAL A 126 -5.14 -3.56 -1.84
N TYR A 127 -5.15 -3.05 -0.62
CA TYR A 127 -3.97 -3.04 0.26
C TYR A 127 -4.01 -4.07 1.37
N TYR A 128 -5.15 -4.26 2.04
CA TYR A 128 -5.25 -5.24 3.11
C TYR A 128 -4.96 -6.67 2.60
N LEU A 129 -5.63 -7.10 1.54
CA LEU A 129 -5.40 -8.43 0.97
C LEU A 129 -3.96 -8.63 0.52
N LEU A 130 -3.35 -7.62 -0.11
CA LEU A 130 -1.99 -7.73 -0.61
C LEU A 130 -0.95 -7.60 0.51
N GLN A 131 -1.02 -6.55 1.30
CA GLN A 131 0.05 -6.19 2.23
C GLN A 131 -0.09 -6.83 3.61
N ASP A 132 -1.33 -7.00 4.13
CA ASP A 132 -1.50 -7.52 5.48
C ASP A 132 -1.76 -9.04 5.50
N VAL A 133 -2.26 -9.61 4.39
CA VAL A 133 -2.46 -11.05 4.27
C VAL A 133 -1.28 -11.72 3.55
N VAL A 134 -0.83 -11.20 2.40
CA VAL A 134 0.22 -11.81 1.58
C VAL A 134 1.60 -11.31 1.98
N GLN A 135 1.87 -10.01 1.84
CA GLN A 135 3.20 -9.40 1.99
C GLN A 135 3.38 -8.78 3.38
N ILE A 136 3.34 -9.59 4.45
CA ILE A 136 3.27 -9.09 5.84
C ILE A 136 4.39 -8.12 6.21
N ARG A 137 5.63 -8.32 5.72
CA ARG A 137 6.77 -7.42 5.98
C ARG A 137 6.57 -6.05 5.33
N ALA A 138 6.21 -6.03 4.05
CA ALA A 138 5.85 -4.80 3.35
C ALA A 138 4.62 -4.13 3.95
N GLY A 139 3.65 -4.95 4.41
CA GLY A 139 2.47 -4.49 5.14
C GLY A 139 2.82 -3.74 6.43
N ALA A 140 3.74 -4.29 7.22
CA ALA A 140 4.23 -3.65 8.44
C ALA A 140 4.93 -2.32 8.12
N ALA A 141 5.84 -2.32 7.16
CA ALA A 141 6.51 -1.11 6.73
C ALA A 141 5.51 -0.04 6.28
N ALA A 142 4.53 -0.40 5.45
CA ALA A 142 3.50 0.52 4.98
C ALA A 142 2.69 1.13 6.15
N ALA A 143 2.42 0.37 7.23
CA ALA A 143 1.74 0.90 8.41
C ALA A 143 2.55 2.02 9.08
N PHE A 144 3.85 1.80 9.26
CA PHE A 144 4.74 2.81 9.82
C PHE A 144 4.92 4.02 8.89
N LEU A 145 4.98 3.81 7.56
CA LEU A 145 5.04 4.90 6.58
C LEU A 145 3.77 5.77 6.61
N MET A 146 2.59 5.19 6.75
CA MET A 146 1.35 5.96 6.92
C MET A 146 1.34 6.79 8.22
N ILE A 147 1.85 6.22 9.32
CA ILE A 147 2.00 6.96 10.58
C ILE A 147 3.02 8.08 10.40
N SER A 148 4.16 7.83 9.74
CA SER A 148 5.16 8.86 9.42
C SER A 148 4.55 10.02 8.64
N LEU A 149 3.76 9.73 7.60
CA LEU A 149 3.07 10.73 6.79
C LEU A 149 2.08 11.56 7.63
N TYR A 150 1.29 10.93 8.48
CA TYR A 150 0.41 11.63 9.42
C TYR A 150 1.19 12.57 10.34
N LEU A 151 2.31 12.09 10.92
CA LEU A 151 3.15 12.86 11.83
C LEU A 151 3.85 14.04 11.13
N LEU A 152 4.21 13.91 9.84
CA LEU A 152 4.69 15.03 9.03
C LEU A 152 3.63 16.14 8.92
N GLY A 153 2.37 15.78 8.72
CA GLY A 153 1.25 16.73 8.72
C GLY A 153 1.04 17.44 10.04
N GLU A 154 1.29 16.74 11.14
CA GLU A 154 1.26 17.28 12.51
C GLU A 154 2.54 18.04 12.91
N LYS A 155 3.51 18.18 11.99
CA LYS A 155 4.83 18.79 12.20
C LYS A 155 5.67 18.13 13.31
N LYS A 156 5.39 16.85 13.60
CA LYS A 156 6.11 16.03 14.58
C LYS A 156 7.27 15.29 13.89
N TYR A 157 8.24 16.06 13.38
CA TYR A 157 9.28 15.57 12.49
C TYR A 157 10.13 14.43 13.08
N ILE A 158 10.53 14.53 14.34
CA ILE A 158 11.32 13.49 15.01
C ILE A 158 10.55 12.17 15.01
N TRP A 159 9.29 12.19 15.41
CA TRP A 159 8.46 10.99 15.44
C TRP A 159 8.14 10.45 14.04
N ALA A 160 8.06 11.34 13.04
CA ALA A 160 7.93 10.92 11.65
C ALA A 160 9.17 10.17 11.17
N VAL A 161 10.37 10.63 11.53
CA VAL A 161 11.63 9.93 11.24
C VAL A 161 11.71 8.61 11.99
N VAL A 162 11.35 8.56 13.27
CA VAL A 162 11.32 7.31 14.05
C VAL A 162 10.38 6.30 13.40
N ALA A 163 9.17 6.72 13.01
CA ALA A 163 8.22 5.84 12.32
C ALA A 163 8.78 5.36 10.96
N PHE A 164 9.40 6.24 10.19
CA PHE A 164 10.07 5.87 8.93
C PHE A 164 11.16 4.81 9.15
N CYS A 165 12.06 5.04 10.10
CA CYS A 165 13.13 4.10 10.43
C CYS A 165 12.57 2.74 10.90
N SER A 166 11.49 2.76 11.69
CA SER A 166 10.78 1.52 12.05
C SER A 166 10.28 0.79 10.82
N GLY A 167 9.67 1.50 9.86
CA GLY A 167 9.24 0.90 8.59
C GLY A 167 10.39 0.24 7.82
N VAL A 168 11.56 0.88 7.76
CA VAL A 168 12.76 0.33 7.10
C VAL A 168 13.24 -0.96 7.77
N LEU A 169 13.16 -1.06 9.10
CA LEU A 169 13.51 -2.28 9.82
C LEU A 169 12.58 -3.46 9.53
N PHE A 170 11.31 -3.18 9.20
CA PHE A 170 10.37 -4.22 8.79
C PHE A 170 10.50 -4.61 7.32
N HIS A 171 10.91 -3.67 6.45
CA HIS A 171 11.11 -3.93 5.04
C HIS A 171 12.03 -2.90 4.40
N TYR A 172 13.23 -3.33 3.98
CA TYR A 172 14.27 -2.43 3.47
C TYR A 172 13.81 -1.58 2.28
N SER A 173 12.95 -2.11 1.41
CA SER A 173 12.44 -1.34 0.27
C SER A 173 11.67 -0.08 0.67
N SER A 174 11.24 0.06 1.93
CA SER A 174 10.58 1.29 2.41
C SER A 174 11.49 2.51 2.43
N ILE A 175 12.81 2.35 2.22
CA ILE A 175 13.75 3.47 2.01
C ILE A 175 13.32 4.36 0.84
N VAL A 176 12.56 3.84 -0.12
CA VAL A 176 11.99 4.61 -1.23
C VAL A 176 11.08 5.75 -0.76
N PHE A 177 10.56 5.70 0.48
CA PHE A 177 9.78 6.78 1.07
C PHE A 177 10.61 8.02 1.44
N LEU A 178 11.94 7.93 1.44
CA LEU A 178 12.84 9.03 1.83
C LEU A 178 12.56 10.35 1.08
N PRO A 179 12.28 10.38 -0.24
CA PRO A 179 11.91 11.61 -0.94
C PRO A 179 10.65 12.28 -0.37
N VAL A 180 9.68 11.49 0.07
CA VAL A 180 8.44 12.00 0.69
C VAL A 180 8.73 12.57 2.07
N LEU A 181 9.59 11.92 2.85
CA LEU A 181 10.04 12.39 4.16
C LEU A 181 10.77 13.73 4.04
N ILE A 182 11.70 13.86 3.07
CA ILE A 182 12.45 15.10 2.80
C ILE A 182 11.52 16.22 2.29
N TRP A 183 10.59 15.88 1.41
CA TRP A 183 9.58 16.83 0.95
C TRP A 183 8.75 17.36 2.13
N GLY A 184 8.43 16.50 3.07
CA GLY A 184 7.55 16.78 4.18
C GLY A 184 6.12 17.01 3.70
N ASN A 185 5.39 17.88 4.41
CA ASN A 185 4.02 18.23 4.05
C ASN A 185 3.93 19.70 3.57
N ARG A 186 4.84 20.10 2.68
CA ARG A 186 4.88 21.46 2.13
C ARG A 186 3.71 21.69 1.18
N ARG A 187 3.18 22.91 1.18
CA ARG A 187 2.13 23.32 0.23
C ARG A 187 2.66 23.22 -1.21
N LEU A 188 1.85 22.60 -2.09
CA LEU A 188 2.17 22.50 -3.50
C LEU A 188 1.81 23.83 -4.20
N ASN A 189 2.81 24.58 -4.62
CA ASN A 189 2.61 25.76 -5.48
C ASN A 189 2.30 25.32 -6.92
N ILE A 190 1.89 26.26 -7.76
CA ILE A 190 1.46 25.96 -9.14
C ILE A 190 2.56 25.26 -9.95
N PRO A 191 3.84 25.71 -9.97
CA PRO A 191 4.90 25.00 -10.69
C PRO A 191 5.08 23.56 -10.25
N VAL A 192 5.01 23.26 -8.94
CA VAL A 192 5.11 21.90 -8.42
C VAL A 192 3.92 21.06 -8.85
N ARG A 193 2.70 21.62 -8.82
CA ARG A 193 1.50 20.91 -9.30
C ARG A 193 1.59 20.55 -10.78
N ILE A 194 2.09 21.48 -11.61
CA ILE A 194 2.33 21.22 -13.03
C ILE A 194 3.38 20.12 -13.20
N PHE A 195 4.49 20.20 -12.46
CA PHE A 195 5.52 19.16 -12.48
C PHE A 195 4.96 17.78 -12.12
N LEU A 196 4.19 17.67 -11.04
CA LEU A 196 3.55 16.40 -10.63
C LEU A 196 2.59 15.89 -11.71
N ALA A 197 1.80 16.78 -12.33
CA ALA A 197 0.91 16.42 -13.43
C ALA A 197 1.67 15.90 -14.65
N MET A 198 2.83 16.50 -14.97
CA MET A 198 3.67 16.13 -16.12
C MET A 198 4.36 14.77 -15.96
N LEU A 199 4.56 14.29 -14.73
CA LEU A 199 5.12 12.96 -14.51
C LEU A 199 4.25 11.84 -15.10
N VAL A 200 2.93 12.04 -15.20
CA VAL A 200 2.03 11.04 -15.82
C VAL A 200 2.31 10.88 -17.31
N PRO A 201 2.22 11.92 -18.17
CA PRO A 201 2.54 11.79 -19.59
C PRO A 201 4.00 11.38 -19.82
N ILE A 202 4.95 11.82 -18.97
CA ILE A 202 6.35 11.37 -19.04
C ILE A 202 6.44 9.88 -18.80
N GLY A 203 5.74 9.35 -17.78
CA GLY A 203 5.69 7.91 -17.51
C GLY A 203 5.11 7.12 -18.69
N PHE A 204 4.01 7.57 -19.29
CA PHE A 204 3.44 6.96 -20.50
C PHE A 204 4.40 7.04 -21.70
N PHE A 205 5.12 8.15 -21.87
CA PHE A 205 6.14 8.26 -22.91
C PHE A 205 7.28 7.26 -22.69
N MET A 206 7.78 7.14 -21.45
CA MET A 206 8.80 6.15 -21.10
C MET A 206 8.31 4.73 -21.41
N TYR A 207 7.08 4.42 -21.00
CA TYR A 207 6.42 3.16 -21.33
C TYR A 207 6.40 2.90 -22.83
N ALA A 208 5.90 3.86 -23.62
CA ALA A 208 5.76 3.73 -25.08
C ALA A 208 7.10 3.55 -25.82
N LYS A 209 8.19 4.08 -25.23
CA LYS A 209 9.56 3.98 -25.77
C LYS A 209 10.36 2.80 -25.20
N GLY A 210 9.78 2.01 -24.28
CA GLY A 210 10.51 0.95 -23.59
C GLY A 210 11.66 1.45 -22.72
N LEU A 211 11.58 2.72 -22.28
CA LEU A 211 12.56 3.31 -21.37
C LEU A 211 12.24 2.90 -19.94
N ASP A 212 13.25 2.49 -19.19
CA ASP A 212 13.12 2.04 -17.82
C ASP A 212 13.95 2.92 -16.88
N LEU A 213 13.33 3.36 -15.79
CA LEU A 213 14.02 4.19 -14.79
C LEU A 213 15.18 3.43 -14.13
N PHE A 214 15.07 2.11 -13.94
CA PHE A 214 16.14 1.31 -13.38
C PHE A 214 17.35 1.18 -14.31
N SER A 215 17.15 1.21 -15.63
CA SER A 215 18.26 1.17 -16.58
C SER A 215 19.16 2.42 -16.49
N LEU A 216 18.67 3.47 -15.87
CA LEU A 216 19.42 4.71 -15.61
C LEU A 216 20.23 4.66 -14.30
N LEU A 217 19.99 3.66 -13.45
CA LEU A 217 20.71 3.52 -12.17
C LEU A 217 22.00 2.70 -12.38
N PRO A 218 23.11 3.12 -11.76
CA PRO A 218 24.35 2.32 -11.76
C PRO A 218 24.12 0.93 -11.16
N SER A 219 24.69 -0.11 -11.77
CA SER A 219 24.62 -1.51 -11.30
C SER A 219 25.11 -1.69 -9.86
N SER A 220 26.02 -0.83 -9.41
CA SER A 220 26.51 -0.81 -8.02
C SER A 220 25.43 -0.48 -6.99
N LEU A 221 24.37 0.25 -7.38
CA LEU A 221 23.23 0.59 -6.50
C LEU A 221 22.15 -0.51 -6.49
N THR A 222 22.12 -1.36 -7.50
CA THR A 222 21.08 -2.36 -7.69
C THR A 222 21.46 -3.73 -7.14
N GLY A 223 22.76 -3.93 -6.82
CA GLY A 223 23.28 -5.11 -6.12
C GLY A 223 22.99 -6.44 -6.80
N GLY A 224 22.94 -6.48 -8.16
CA GLY A 224 22.63 -7.70 -8.91
C GLY A 224 21.18 -8.17 -8.85
N LYS A 225 20.32 -7.51 -8.06
CA LYS A 225 18.89 -7.88 -7.97
C LYS A 225 18.13 -7.63 -9.27
N ILE A 226 18.52 -6.61 -10.02
CA ILE A 226 17.90 -6.29 -11.32
C ILE A 226 18.20 -7.38 -12.34
N GLU A 227 19.46 -7.82 -12.40
CA GLU A 227 19.90 -8.91 -13.26
C GLU A 227 19.16 -10.21 -12.93
N PHE A 228 19.06 -10.55 -11.65
CA PHE A 228 18.29 -11.71 -11.17
C PHE A 228 16.82 -11.67 -11.62
N TYR A 229 16.17 -10.52 -11.50
CA TYR A 229 14.76 -10.38 -11.92
C TYR A 229 14.61 -10.40 -13.46
N LYS A 230 15.59 -9.87 -14.22
CA LYS A 230 15.59 -9.96 -15.69
C LYS A 230 15.75 -11.40 -16.16
N GLU A 231 16.72 -12.12 -15.61
CA GLU A 231 16.91 -13.54 -15.90
C GLU A 231 15.67 -14.38 -15.52
N SER A 232 15.07 -14.12 -14.37
CA SER A 232 13.83 -14.78 -13.96
C SER A 232 12.66 -14.49 -14.90
N ALA A 233 12.61 -13.29 -15.49
CA ALA A 233 11.62 -12.89 -16.48
C ALA A 233 11.83 -13.64 -17.81
N GLU A 234 13.07 -13.79 -18.26
CA GLU A 234 13.44 -14.50 -19.49
C GLU A 234 13.16 -16.01 -19.37
N LEU A 235 13.27 -16.58 -18.17
CA LEU A 235 12.96 -17.98 -17.87
C LEU A 235 11.45 -18.29 -17.81
N GLY A 236 10.59 -17.32 -18.12
CA GLY A 236 9.14 -17.54 -18.25
C GLY A 236 8.41 -17.80 -16.92
N ASN A 237 8.98 -17.39 -15.81
CA ASN A 237 8.29 -17.43 -14.54
C ASN A 237 7.10 -16.47 -14.58
N ASN A 238 5.89 -16.96 -14.33
CA ASN A 238 4.61 -16.23 -14.38
C ASN A 238 4.52 -14.97 -13.48
N TRP A 239 5.55 -14.66 -12.71
CA TRP A 239 5.73 -13.49 -11.86
C TRP A 239 5.96 -12.20 -12.65
N THR A 240 6.16 -12.32 -13.96
CA THR A 240 6.55 -11.25 -14.86
C THR A 240 5.46 -10.87 -15.87
N GLU A 241 4.22 -11.32 -15.67
CA GLU A 241 3.12 -10.85 -16.51
C GLU A 241 3.05 -9.33 -16.46
N PHE A 242 3.44 -8.72 -17.57
CA PHE A 242 3.40 -7.29 -17.79
C PHE A 242 1.96 -6.80 -17.64
N VAL A 243 1.67 -6.14 -16.54
CA VAL A 243 0.43 -5.39 -16.43
C VAL A 243 0.52 -4.22 -17.40
N VAL A 244 -0.05 -4.39 -18.58
CA VAL A 244 -0.09 -3.34 -19.60
C VAL A 244 -0.80 -2.12 -18.99
N PRO A 245 -0.13 -0.98 -18.81
CA PRO A 245 -0.66 0.14 -18.03
C PRO A 245 -2.02 0.65 -18.52
N TYR A 246 -2.25 0.71 -19.84
CA TYR A 246 -3.51 1.16 -20.41
C TYR A 246 -4.66 0.14 -20.29
N LYS A 247 -4.37 -1.10 -19.89
CA LYS A 247 -5.39 -2.12 -19.55
C LYS A 247 -5.65 -2.18 -18.04
N ASN A 248 -4.85 -1.52 -17.22
CA ASN A 248 -5.02 -1.48 -15.78
C ASN A 248 -6.00 -0.36 -15.40
N LEU A 249 -7.27 -0.72 -15.25
CA LEU A 249 -8.32 0.23 -14.89
C LEU A 249 -8.00 0.99 -13.57
N TYR A 250 -7.44 0.30 -12.58
CA TYR A 250 -7.10 0.94 -11.31
C TYR A 250 -6.02 2.03 -11.48
N LEU A 251 -4.98 1.75 -12.28
CA LEU A 251 -3.95 2.72 -12.59
C LEU A 251 -4.51 3.93 -13.36
N LEU A 252 -5.40 3.70 -14.32
CA LEU A 252 -6.08 4.79 -15.04
C LEU A 252 -6.96 5.64 -14.10
N CYS A 253 -7.68 5.01 -13.18
CA CYS A 253 -8.43 5.72 -12.15
C CYS A 253 -7.52 6.56 -11.24
N LYS A 254 -6.31 6.06 -10.88
CA LYS A 254 -5.30 6.83 -10.13
C LYS A 254 -4.80 8.04 -10.91
N CYS A 255 -4.52 7.90 -12.21
CA CYS A 255 -4.15 9.02 -13.07
C CYS A 255 -5.24 10.09 -13.08
N PHE A 256 -6.49 9.68 -13.30
CA PHE A 256 -7.63 10.60 -13.30
C PHE A 256 -7.82 11.29 -11.95
N LEU A 257 -7.77 10.51 -10.85
CA LEU A 257 -7.83 11.03 -9.49
C LEU A 257 -6.76 12.08 -9.21
N LEU A 258 -5.53 11.81 -9.65
CA LEU A 258 -4.41 12.73 -9.48
C LEU A 258 -4.70 14.08 -10.15
N PHE A 259 -5.12 14.07 -11.42
CA PHE A 259 -5.47 15.31 -12.14
C PHE A 259 -6.61 16.06 -11.44
N LEU A 260 -7.66 15.38 -11.04
CA LEU A 260 -8.77 16.00 -10.30
C LEU A 260 -8.29 16.65 -9.01
N CYS A 261 -7.50 15.92 -8.21
CA CYS A 261 -6.99 16.44 -6.94
C CYS A 261 -6.01 17.60 -7.12
N LEU A 262 -5.22 17.63 -8.21
CA LEU A 262 -4.33 18.76 -8.51
C LEU A 262 -5.12 20.01 -8.95
N VAL A 263 -6.21 19.83 -9.70
CA VAL A 263 -7.12 20.94 -10.09
C VAL A 263 -7.83 21.51 -8.85
N TYR A 264 -8.39 20.64 -8.02
CA TYR A 264 -9.11 21.07 -6.81
C TYR A 264 -8.20 21.22 -5.58
N TYR A 265 -6.88 21.31 -5.76
CA TYR A 265 -5.89 21.30 -4.70
C TYR A 265 -6.15 22.35 -3.60
N GLU A 266 -6.49 23.58 -3.97
CA GLU A 266 -6.73 24.65 -2.99
C GLU A 266 -7.92 24.37 -2.09
N THR A 267 -8.98 23.79 -2.62
CA THR A 267 -10.14 23.34 -1.85
C THR A 267 -9.76 22.21 -0.90
N LEU A 268 -9.05 21.21 -1.41
CA LEU A 268 -8.59 20.07 -0.63
C LEU A 268 -7.60 20.48 0.48
N TYR A 269 -6.67 21.38 0.19
CA TYR A 269 -5.67 21.84 1.16
C TYR A 269 -6.28 22.60 2.33
N ARG A 270 -7.40 23.33 2.09
CA ARG A 270 -8.17 23.97 3.17
C ARG A 270 -8.87 22.95 4.08
N CYS A 271 -9.30 21.82 3.51
CA CYS A 271 -10.00 20.76 4.23
C CYS A 271 -9.04 19.83 4.97
N ASN A 272 -7.88 19.53 4.36
CA ASN A 272 -6.92 18.59 4.93
C ASN A 272 -5.48 18.91 4.54
N LYS A 273 -4.64 19.21 5.54
CA LYS A 273 -3.23 19.57 5.33
C LYS A 273 -2.40 18.42 4.74
N ASN A 274 -2.76 17.16 5.03
CA ASN A 274 -2.01 15.99 4.56
C ASN A 274 -2.16 15.73 3.05
N ILE A 275 -3.04 16.46 2.36
CA ILE A 275 -3.27 16.29 0.92
C ILE A 275 -1.98 16.45 0.09
N SER A 276 -1.09 17.36 0.47
CA SER A 276 0.16 17.60 -0.24
C SER A 276 1.02 16.34 -0.31
N SER A 277 1.29 15.71 0.82
CA SER A 277 2.07 14.47 0.90
C SER A 277 1.35 13.29 0.23
N CYS A 278 0.03 13.19 0.39
CA CYS A 278 -0.77 12.16 -0.28
C CYS A 278 -0.70 12.28 -1.81
N LEU A 279 -0.74 13.51 -2.36
CA LEU A 279 -0.62 13.72 -3.80
C LEU A 279 0.78 13.43 -4.33
N VAL A 280 1.83 13.76 -3.58
CA VAL A 280 3.20 13.36 -3.93
C VAL A 280 3.29 11.83 -3.98
N MET A 281 2.76 11.12 -2.97
CA MET A 281 2.75 9.66 -2.96
C MET A 281 1.95 9.07 -4.12
N LEU A 282 0.74 9.58 -4.38
CA LEU A 282 -0.08 9.14 -5.51
C LEU A 282 0.66 9.33 -6.84
N THR A 283 1.31 10.50 -7.02
CA THR A 283 2.09 10.78 -8.24
C THR A 283 3.25 9.80 -8.40
N LEU A 284 4.02 9.56 -7.33
CA LEU A 284 5.14 8.62 -7.36
C LEU A 284 4.66 7.19 -7.63
N SER A 285 3.54 6.78 -7.01
CA SER A 285 2.93 5.48 -7.28
C SER A 285 2.55 5.31 -8.74
N VAL A 286 1.90 6.31 -9.34
CA VAL A 286 1.53 6.29 -10.76
C VAL A 286 2.77 6.28 -11.65
N PHE A 287 3.71 7.19 -11.41
CA PHE A 287 4.92 7.35 -12.22
C PHE A 287 5.77 6.08 -12.23
N ILE A 288 5.98 5.45 -11.07
CA ILE A 288 6.77 4.22 -10.97
C ILE A 288 6.10 3.07 -11.72
N ASN A 289 4.79 2.90 -11.59
CA ASN A 289 4.06 1.88 -12.34
C ASN A 289 4.08 2.11 -13.87
N LEU A 290 4.37 3.33 -14.32
CA LEU A 290 4.48 3.66 -15.74
C LEU A 290 5.92 3.61 -16.26
N SER A 291 6.93 3.86 -15.42
CA SER A 291 8.33 4.06 -15.83
C SER A 291 9.26 2.90 -15.50
N MET A 292 8.78 1.86 -14.81
CA MET A 292 9.57 0.68 -14.41
C MET A 292 9.02 -0.59 -15.02
N ILE A 293 9.00 -0.68 -16.34
CA ILE A 293 8.31 -1.73 -17.09
C ILE A 293 9.10 -3.02 -17.14
N THR A 294 10.44 -2.93 -17.21
CA THR A 294 11.29 -4.11 -17.42
C THR A 294 11.32 -5.03 -16.21
N ILE A 295 10.90 -4.53 -15.03
CA ILE A 295 10.86 -5.30 -13.80
C ILE A 295 9.51 -5.08 -13.08
N PRO A 296 8.42 -5.69 -13.60
CA PRO A 296 7.06 -5.47 -13.09
C PRO A 296 6.89 -5.74 -11.61
N VAL A 297 7.62 -6.73 -11.08
CA VAL A 297 7.59 -7.09 -9.65
C VAL A 297 8.09 -5.95 -8.78
N ILE A 298 9.20 -5.30 -9.15
CA ILE A 298 9.74 -4.17 -8.39
C ILE A 298 8.84 -2.95 -8.57
N ALA A 299 8.39 -2.67 -9.80
CA ALA A 299 7.46 -1.59 -10.09
C ALA A 299 6.19 -1.70 -9.22
N GLY A 300 5.60 -2.91 -9.16
CA GLY A 300 4.44 -3.19 -8.33
C GLY A 300 4.73 -2.96 -6.85
N ARG A 301 5.79 -3.56 -6.30
CA ARG A 301 6.14 -3.42 -4.87
C ARG A 301 6.41 -1.97 -4.45
N VAL A 302 7.20 -1.23 -5.22
CA VAL A 302 7.48 0.18 -4.95
C VAL A 302 6.24 1.05 -5.20
N GLY A 303 5.51 0.78 -6.27
CA GLY A 303 4.25 1.46 -6.59
C GLY A 303 3.20 1.27 -5.48
N ASP A 304 3.09 0.07 -4.91
CA ASP A 304 2.18 -0.23 -3.80
C ASP A 304 2.62 0.39 -2.47
N MET A 305 3.92 0.56 -2.24
CA MET A 305 4.43 1.31 -1.10
C MET A 305 3.98 2.77 -1.11
N TYR A 306 4.08 3.42 -2.27
CA TYR A 306 3.57 4.78 -2.43
C TYR A 306 2.04 4.81 -2.51
N GLY A 307 1.43 3.77 -3.05
CA GLY A 307 -0.02 3.66 -3.23
C GLY A 307 -0.82 3.46 -1.95
N ILE A 308 -0.19 3.17 -0.81
CA ILE A 308 -0.91 2.92 0.46
C ILE A 308 -1.85 4.07 0.85
N THR A 309 -1.58 5.29 0.39
CA THR A 309 -2.44 6.46 0.61
C THR A 309 -3.57 6.60 -0.39
N ASP A 310 -3.66 5.75 -1.42
CA ASP A 310 -4.73 5.82 -2.42
C ASP A 310 -6.10 5.74 -1.77
N ALA A 311 -6.26 4.83 -0.79
CA ALA A 311 -7.48 4.68 -0.02
C ALA A 311 -7.98 6.01 0.58
N VAL A 312 -7.05 6.78 1.13
CA VAL A 312 -7.31 8.11 1.68
C VAL A 312 -7.61 9.10 0.56
N THR A 313 -6.80 9.10 -0.50
CA THR A 313 -6.87 10.07 -1.59
C THR A 313 -8.18 9.92 -2.39
N PHE A 314 -8.63 8.68 -2.64
CA PHE A 314 -9.94 8.43 -3.27
C PHE A 314 -11.09 9.02 -2.45
N SER A 315 -11.03 8.91 -1.13
CA SER A 315 -12.07 9.47 -0.26
C SER A 315 -12.15 11.01 -0.30
N TYR A 316 -11.06 11.69 -0.70
CA TYR A 316 -11.03 13.16 -0.81
C TYR A 316 -11.92 13.71 -1.93
N CYS A 317 -12.34 12.88 -2.90
CA CYS A 317 -13.34 13.27 -3.89
C CYS A 317 -14.66 13.75 -3.24
N LEU A 318 -14.98 13.29 -2.04
CA LEU A 318 -16.16 13.74 -1.28
C LEU A 318 -16.13 15.21 -0.87
N TYR A 319 -14.96 15.85 -0.87
CA TYR A 319 -14.86 17.29 -0.56
C TYR A 319 -15.37 18.17 -1.70
N PHE A 320 -15.24 17.76 -2.95
CA PHE A 320 -15.53 18.61 -4.11
C PHE A 320 -16.56 18.04 -5.10
N ILE A 321 -16.84 16.73 -5.08
CA ILE A 321 -17.88 16.12 -5.94
C ILE A 321 -19.17 15.96 -5.15
N LYS A 322 -20.25 16.51 -5.68
CA LYS A 322 -21.60 16.41 -5.09
C LYS A 322 -22.59 15.89 -6.14
N PRO A 323 -23.56 15.08 -5.75
CA PRO A 323 -23.83 14.58 -4.39
C PRO A 323 -22.83 13.45 -4.01
N GLY A 324 -22.41 13.41 -2.75
CA GLY A 324 -21.36 12.51 -2.26
C GLY A 324 -21.66 11.01 -2.40
N TRP A 325 -22.94 10.61 -2.45
CA TRP A 325 -23.31 9.21 -2.64
C TRP A 325 -22.81 8.64 -3.98
N ILE A 326 -22.73 9.47 -5.05
CA ILE A 326 -22.19 9.05 -6.35
C ILE A 326 -20.72 8.64 -6.20
N VAL A 327 -19.94 9.45 -5.48
CA VAL A 327 -18.51 9.13 -5.20
C VAL A 327 -18.39 7.81 -4.46
N LYS A 328 -19.22 7.59 -3.43
CA LYS A 328 -19.22 6.35 -2.64
C LYS A 328 -19.56 5.14 -3.50
N CYS A 329 -20.54 5.25 -4.39
CA CYS A 329 -20.89 4.19 -5.35
C CYS A 329 -19.75 3.89 -6.34
N VAL A 330 -19.13 4.94 -6.92
CA VAL A 330 -18.01 4.76 -7.85
C VAL A 330 -16.82 4.07 -7.17
N ILE A 331 -16.47 4.51 -5.95
CA ILE A 331 -15.39 3.89 -5.17
C ILE A 331 -15.75 2.44 -4.80
N ALA A 332 -17.00 2.16 -4.46
CA ALA A 332 -17.46 0.81 -4.15
C ALA A 332 -17.36 -0.12 -5.38
N VAL A 333 -17.77 0.36 -6.55
CA VAL A 333 -17.64 -0.41 -7.80
C VAL A 333 -16.17 -0.69 -8.13
N LEU A 334 -15.31 0.32 -7.99
CA LEU A 334 -13.86 0.17 -8.19
C LEU A 334 -13.27 -0.83 -7.19
N GLY A 335 -13.64 -0.74 -5.92
CA GLY A 335 -13.18 -1.67 -4.87
C GLY A 335 -13.65 -3.10 -5.14
N MET A 336 -14.91 -3.29 -5.54
CA MET A 336 -15.45 -4.60 -5.93
C MET A 336 -14.71 -5.17 -7.14
N TYR A 337 -14.49 -4.35 -8.17
CA TYR A 337 -13.69 -4.74 -9.34
C TYR A 337 -12.30 -5.23 -8.92
N MET A 338 -11.60 -4.48 -8.07
CA MET A 338 -10.26 -4.86 -7.60
C MET A 338 -10.26 -6.13 -6.76
N MET A 339 -11.30 -6.34 -5.95
CA MET A 339 -11.45 -7.57 -5.15
C MET A 339 -11.64 -8.79 -6.04
N VAL A 340 -12.52 -8.71 -7.04
CA VAL A 340 -12.75 -9.79 -8.01
C VAL A 340 -11.51 -10.02 -8.87
N TYR A 341 -10.87 -8.95 -9.36
CA TYR A 341 -9.65 -9.03 -10.16
C TYR A 341 -8.53 -9.76 -9.40
N LYS A 342 -8.29 -9.40 -8.13
CA LYS A 342 -7.27 -10.08 -7.31
C LYS A 342 -7.63 -11.52 -7.01
N TYR A 343 -8.91 -11.80 -6.77
CA TYR A 343 -9.36 -13.18 -6.56
C TYR A 343 -9.13 -14.07 -7.78
N LEU A 344 -9.39 -13.57 -8.97
CA LEU A 344 -9.24 -14.34 -10.22
C LEU A 344 -7.78 -14.48 -10.68
N ASN A 345 -6.94 -13.44 -10.47
CA ASN A 345 -5.62 -13.36 -11.11
C ASN A 345 -4.43 -13.50 -10.13
N ALA A 346 -4.63 -13.25 -8.84
CA ALA A 346 -3.51 -13.23 -7.89
C ALA A 346 -3.29 -14.55 -7.14
N GLY A 347 -3.86 -15.66 -7.60
CA GLY A 347 -3.67 -16.97 -6.96
C GLY A 347 -4.21 -17.05 -5.53
N PHE A 348 -5.14 -16.18 -5.13
CA PHE A 348 -5.99 -16.40 -3.98
C PHE A 348 -6.99 -17.54 -4.31
N VAL A 349 -6.46 -18.62 -4.89
CA VAL A 349 -7.23 -19.78 -5.26
C VAL A 349 -7.63 -20.47 -3.97
N VAL A 350 -8.91 -20.62 -3.83
CA VAL A 350 -9.76 -21.50 -3.02
C VAL A 350 -9.09 -22.27 -1.91
#